data_bab785528585d08982aa45d387df98af
#
_entry.id   bab785528585d08982aa45d387df98af
#
_cell.length_a   1.000
_cell.length_b   1.000
_cell.length_c   1.000
_cell.angle_alpha   90.00
_cell.angle_beta   90.00
_cell.angle_gamma   90.00
#
_symmetry.space_group_name_H-M   'P 1'
#
loop_
_entity.id
_entity.type
_entity.pdbx_description
1 polymer ?
#
loop_
_entity_poly.entity_id
_entity_poly.type
_entity_poly.pdbx_seq_one_letter_code
_entity_poly.pdbx_strand_id
1 'polypeptide(L)'
;MEVTRRDVLQLVGIAAVVGVTSRRALAAALTPDRLLAFQALGNVTLLHLTDTHATLLPVYYREPDTLIEVGEWKNTPPYVTGQAFLNAYGFEHKSLEAYAYTHLDFAELASRYGKMGGYSHLATLVKQIKTERPGKTLLLDGGDTLQGSATSLWSRGLDMLEATNQLGVEVFVPHWEFTYGIERVREFFGDRETRGLFTGDFVAHNVADISWGPPGDPVFHPYTIKEVGGIKVGIIGQAFPYTAISHPQRFVPNLTFGIQEDRLQKLVNELRDQKKVDLVVVLSHNGLYVDLKLAQRVQGIDVILGGHTHDSVPKPVLIDKTIVINSGAHGKFLSRLDLDVRSGKVVDYRYKLIPVLSGFLPEDSEMAALIKNIRTPYESQLAEKLASSESLLYRRGHFNGPFDELILDALMQYYDAQIAFSPGFRFGITLLPGQEITLEDVYNHTSLTYPHTWVREMTGQEIKMVMEDVADNLFHRDPYYRQGGDMVRVGGLTYTIAPDKKQGERITDIRVGGKPLEAHKQYKAAGWASIREVDGPPAFDVVADYLRRVKKVQVDTRSRVRVV
;
A
#
# COMPACT_ATOMS: atom_id res chain seq x y z
N MET A 1 -29.31 21.22 7.99
CA MET A 1 -30.41 20.24 8.00
C MET A 1 -29.74 18.90 8.32
N GLU A 2 -29.93 18.38 9.53
CA GLU A 2 -29.36 17.10 9.93
C GLU A 2 -30.01 15.99 9.11
N VAL A 3 -29.24 15.27 8.32
CA VAL A 3 -29.69 14.06 7.63
C VAL A 3 -29.79 12.96 8.69
N THR A 4 -31.01 12.60 9.06
CA THR A 4 -31.25 11.60 10.08
C THR A 4 -31.11 10.17 9.53
N ARG A 5 -30.87 9.20 10.41
CA ARG A 5 -30.87 7.75 10.08
C ARG A 5 -32.13 7.32 9.30
N ARG A 6 -33.24 8.04 9.51
CA ARG A 6 -34.54 7.81 8.88
C ARG A 6 -34.56 8.25 7.41
N ASP A 7 -33.84 9.33 7.07
CA ASP A 7 -33.75 9.84 5.70
C ASP A 7 -32.91 8.90 4.82
N VAL A 8 -31.87 8.30 5.38
CA VAL A 8 -31.05 7.26 4.71
C VAL A 8 -31.86 6.00 4.48
N LEU A 9 -32.64 5.54 5.47
CA LEU A 9 -33.50 4.35 5.36
C LEU A 9 -34.66 4.55 4.40
N GLN A 10 -35.24 5.74 4.30
CA GLN A 10 -36.31 6.02 3.32
C GLN A 10 -35.80 6.00 1.88
N LEU A 11 -34.59 6.45 1.62
CA LEU A 11 -33.99 6.44 0.27
C LEU A 11 -33.54 5.03 -0.17
N VAL A 12 -33.05 4.21 0.75
CA VAL A 12 -32.75 2.79 0.50
C VAL A 12 -34.05 2.00 0.31
N GLY A 13 -35.09 2.30 1.09
CA GLY A 13 -36.43 1.69 0.94
C GLY A 13 -37.10 2.01 -0.39
N ILE A 14 -36.95 3.22 -0.92
CA ILE A 14 -37.51 3.60 -2.21
C ILE A 14 -36.78 2.90 -3.37
N ALA A 15 -35.48 2.72 -3.29
CA ALA A 15 -34.71 1.98 -4.30
C ALA A 15 -35.08 0.48 -4.33
N ALA A 16 -35.38 -0.11 -3.17
CA ALA A 16 -35.78 -1.51 -3.06
C ALA A 16 -37.23 -1.77 -3.57
N VAL A 17 -38.12 -0.80 -3.43
CA VAL A 17 -39.54 -0.94 -3.86
C VAL A 17 -39.70 -0.76 -5.37
N VAL A 18 -38.79 -0.06 -6.06
CA VAL A 18 -38.95 0.25 -7.49
C VAL A 18 -38.21 -0.72 -8.41
N GLY A 19 -37.44 -1.68 -7.89
CA GLY A 19 -36.76 -2.70 -8.73
C GLY A 19 -35.76 -2.13 -9.75
N VAL A 20 -35.34 -0.86 -9.59
CA VAL A 20 -34.43 -0.17 -10.50
C VAL A 20 -33.00 -0.29 -9.97
N THR A 21 -32.36 -1.41 -10.25
CA THR A 21 -30.93 -1.68 -9.98
C THR A 21 -30.00 -1.09 -11.05
N SER A 22 -30.35 0.06 -11.65
CA SER A 22 -29.48 0.67 -12.65
C SER A 22 -28.41 1.55 -11.99
N ARG A 23 -27.19 1.54 -12.56
CA ARG A 23 -26.11 2.47 -12.19
C ARG A 23 -26.60 3.92 -12.04
N ARG A 24 -27.59 4.33 -12.83
CA ARG A 24 -28.19 5.67 -12.78
C ARG A 24 -28.98 5.96 -11.50
N ALA A 25 -29.72 4.99 -10.95
CA ALA A 25 -30.46 5.19 -9.69
C ALA A 25 -29.51 5.24 -8.48
N LEU A 26 -28.44 4.48 -8.51
CA LEU A 26 -27.39 4.54 -7.48
C LEU A 26 -26.57 5.82 -7.57
N ALA A 27 -26.25 6.29 -8.78
CA ALA A 27 -25.60 7.57 -9.01
C ALA A 27 -26.46 8.76 -8.53
N ALA A 28 -27.79 8.66 -8.62
CA ALA A 28 -28.71 9.66 -8.06
C ALA A 28 -28.75 9.65 -6.51
N ALA A 29 -28.39 8.53 -5.87
CA ALA A 29 -28.34 8.39 -4.41
C ALA A 29 -26.98 8.71 -3.81
N LEU A 30 -25.88 8.46 -4.56
CA LEU A 30 -24.50 8.79 -4.20
C LEU A 30 -24.03 9.97 -5.06
N THR A 31 -24.18 11.18 -4.55
CA THR A 31 -23.61 12.38 -5.17
C THR A 31 -22.20 12.64 -4.60
N PRO A 32 -21.31 13.35 -5.33
CA PRO A 32 -20.05 13.84 -4.79
C PRO A 32 -20.22 14.51 -3.42
N ASP A 33 -21.26 15.34 -3.28
CA ASP A 33 -21.57 16.05 -2.03
C ASP A 33 -21.81 15.09 -0.84
N ARG A 34 -22.41 13.93 -1.07
CA ARG A 34 -22.64 12.91 -0.03
C ARG A 34 -21.37 12.12 0.31
N LEU A 35 -20.57 11.77 -0.70
CA LEU A 35 -19.26 11.16 -0.47
C LEU A 35 -18.36 12.10 0.31
N LEU A 36 -18.44 13.38 0.03
CA LEU A 36 -17.65 14.44 0.66
C LEU A 36 -18.31 15.02 1.92
N ALA A 37 -19.55 14.65 2.24
CA ALA A 37 -20.24 15.14 3.43
C ALA A 37 -19.34 14.95 4.67
N PHE A 38 -18.74 16.06 5.10
CA PHE A 38 -17.82 16.13 6.21
C PHE A 38 -17.94 17.52 6.84
N GLN A 39 -18.33 17.56 8.09
CA GLN A 39 -18.41 18.84 8.77
C GLN A 39 -16.99 19.25 9.16
N ALA A 40 -16.47 20.27 8.52
CA ALA A 40 -15.13 20.81 8.78
C ALA A 40 -14.95 21.22 10.24
N LEU A 41 -13.75 21.01 10.77
CA LEU A 41 -13.40 21.32 12.15
C LEU A 41 -12.07 22.09 12.22
N GLY A 42 -11.93 22.95 13.19
CA GLY A 42 -10.65 23.53 13.64
C GLY A 42 -9.92 24.36 12.58
N ASN A 43 -8.62 24.41 12.71
CA ASN A 43 -7.72 25.32 11.96
C ASN A 43 -6.72 24.61 11.06
N VAL A 44 -6.52 23.29 11.19
CA VAL A 44 -5.60 22.50 10.34
C VAL A 44 -6.35 21.32 9.72
N THR A 45 -6.13 21.08 8.42
CA THR A 45 -6.56 19.88 7.70
C THR A 45 -5.35 19.18 7.15
N LEU A 46 -5.11 17.93 7.57
CA LEU A 46 -4.12 17.05 6.98
C LEU A 46 -4.84 16.12 5.99
N LEU A 47 -4.44 16.19 4.72
CA LEU A 47 -4.77 15.20 3.69
C LEU A 47 -3.61 14.24 3.56
N HIS A 48 -3.90 12.94 3.54
CA HIS A 48 -2.87 11.93 3.45
C HIS A 48 -3.25 10.84 2.46
N LEU A 49 -2.30 10.53 1.58
CA LEU A 49 -2.29 9.34 0.72
C LEU A 49 -0.97 8.61 0.92
N THR A 50 -0.91 7.36 0.53
CA THR A 50 0.27 6.51 0.66
C THR A 50 0.14 5.30 -0.25
N ASP A 51 1.25 4.63 -0.56
CA ASP A 51 1.28 3.32 -1.23
C ASP A 51 0.47 3.32 -2.55
N THR A 52 0.56 4.39 -3.33
CA THR A 52 -0.22 4.49 -4.57
C THR A 52 0.30 3.58 -5.68
N HIS A 53 1.54 3.08 -5.55
CA HIS A 53 2.17 2.09 -6.42
C HIS A 53 1.95 2.37 -7.91
N ALA A 54 2.27 3.59 -8.29
CA ALA A 54 2.19 4.09 -9.67
C ALA A 54 0.82 3.85 -10.36
N THR A 55 -0.26 3.89 -9.59
CA THR A 55 -1.62 3.64 -10.09
C THR A 55 -2.26 4.95 -10.56
N LEU A 56 -1.92 5.39 -11.77
CA LEU A 56 -2.46 6.62 -12.38
C LEU A 56 -3.94 6.52 -12.71
N LEU A 57 -4.41 5.35 -13.17
CA LEU A 57 -5.79 5.11 -13.58
C LEU A 57 -6.63 4.48 -12.48
N PRO A 58 -7.97 4.65 -12.51
CA PRO A 58 -8.85 3.91 -11.62
C PRO A 58 -8.76 2.41 -11.82
N VAL A 59 -8.75 1.65 -10.72
CA VAL A 59 -8.62 0.20 -10.71
C VAL A 59 -9.70 -0.47 -9.87
N TYR A 60 -9.89 -1.77 -10.04
CA TYR A 60 -10.49 -2.60 -9.01
C TYR A 60 -9.38 -3.03 -8.04
N TYR A 61 -9.63 -2.89 -6.76
CA TYR A 61 -8.70 -3.33 -5.72
C TYR A 61 -9.47 -3.90 -4.54
N ARG A 62 -9.37 -5.22 -4.38
CA ARG A 62 -10.04 -5.99 -3.33
C ARG A 62 -9.21 -5.97 -2.05
N GLU A 63 -9.84 -5.63 -0.93
CA GLU A 63 -9.19 -5.72 0.37
C GLU A 63 -8.87 -7.20 0.74
N PRO A 64 -7.92 -7.44 1.67
CA PRO A 64 -7.53 -8.79 2.03
C PRO A 64 -8.68 -9.57 2.68
N ASP A 65 -8.76 -10.87 2.37
CA ASP A 65 -9.61 -11.81 3.10
C ASP A 65 -8.93 -12.37 4.35
N THR A 66 -7.61 -12.33 4.37
CA THR A 66 -6.78 -12.85 5.45
C THR A 66 -5.79 -11.79 5.90
N LEU A 67 -5.93 -11.33 7.13
CA LEU A 67 -5.03 -10.43 7.82
C LEU A 67 -4.80 -10.99 9.23
N ILE A 68 -3.66 -11.64 9.42
CA ILE A 68 -3.32 -12.30 10.70
C ILE A 68 -2.40 -11.38 11.49
N GLU A 69 -2.78 -11.07 12.70
CA GLU A 69 -1.96 -10.37 13.66
C GLU A 69 -1.64 -11.27 14.85
N VAL A 70 -0.52 -11.03 15.52
CA VAL A 70 -0.10 -11.74 16.73
C VAL A 70 0.09 -10.75 17.89
N GLY A 71 0.01 -11.25 19.13
CA GLY A 71 0.16 -10.40 20.31
C GLY A 71 -1.11 -9.65 20.69
N GLU A 72 -0.98 -8.42 21.20
CA GLU A 72 -2.08 -7.64 21.78
C GLU A 72 -3.17 -7.22 20.78
N TRP A 73 -2.81 -7.05 19.51
CA TRP A 73 -3.72 -6.62 18.45
C TRP A 73 -4.42 -7.78 17.74
N LYS A 74 -4.17 -9.04 18.15
CA LYS A 74 -4.75 -10.22 17.51
C LYS A 74 -6.28 -10.16 17.54
N ASN A 75 -6.90 -10.31 16.34
CA ASN A 75 -8.35 -10.29 16.15
C ASN A 75 -9.06 -9.02 16.67
N THR A 76 -8.35 -7.91 16.77
CA THR A 76 -8.92 -6.61 17.14
C THR A 76 -8.78 -5.61 16.00
N PRO A 77 -9.68 -4.60 15.89
CA PRO A 77 -9.47 -3.53 14.91
C PRO A 77 -8.13 -2.80 15.16
N PRO A 78 -7.39 -2.46 14.09
CA PRO A 78 -7.76 -2.57 12.68
C PRO A 78 -7.50 -3.94 12.02
N TYR A 79 -6.97 -4.93 12.73
CA TYR A 79 -6.53 -6.23 12.19
C TYR A 79 -7.66 -7.27 12.16
N VAL A 80 -8.75 -6.89 11.51
CA VAL A 80 -9.92 -7.75 11.24
C VAL A 80 -10.34 -7.60 9.78
N THR A 81 -10.97 -8.63 9.21
CA THR A 81 -11.39 -8.65 7.80
C THR A 81 -12.85 -9.07 7.65
N GLY A 82 -13.42 -8.82 6.48
CA GLY A 82 -14.74 -9.32 6.10
C GLY A 82 -15.85 -8.90 7.08
N GLN A 83 -16.67 -9.84 7.53
CA GLN A 83 -17.80 -9.55 8.41
C GLN A 83 -17.36 -9.02 9.79
N ALA A 84 -16.22 -9.47 10.31
CA ALA A 84 -15.67 -8.94 11.56
C ALA A 84 -15.32 -7.46 11.44
N PHE A 85 -14.78 -7.05 10.29
CA PHE A 85 -14.52 -5.64 9.98
C PHE A 85 -15.80 -4.81 9.94
N LEU A 86 -16.82 -5.27 9.20
CA LEU A 86 -18.11 -4.58 9.12
C LEU A 86 -18.74 -4.40 10.52
N ASN A 87 -18.70 -5.43 11.34
CA ASN A 87 -19.24 -5.40 12.71
C ASN A 87 -18.47 -4.41 13.59
N ALA A 88 -17.13 -4.41 13.51
CA ALA A 88 -16.28 -3.55 14.34
C ALA A 88 -16.48 -2.06 14.06
N TYR A 89 -16.71 -1.71 12.78
CA TYR A 89 -16.90 -0.31 12.37
C TYR A 89 -18.36 0.12 12.20
N GLY A 90 -19.31 -0.82 12.36
CA GLY A 90 -20.74 -0.56 12.25
C GLY A 90 -21.19 -0.30 10.81
N PHE A 91 -20.55 -0.96 9.84
CA PHE A 91 -20.90 -0.88 8.43
C PHE A 91 -21.90 -1.96 8.03
N GLU A 92 -22.78 -1.66 7.09
CA GLU A 92 -23.77 -2.61 6.60
C GLU A 92 -23.17 -3.52 5.51
N HIS A 93 -23.61 -4.78 5.51
CA HIS A 93 -23.28 -5.72 4.44
C HIS A 93 -23.87 -5.24 3.10
N LYS A 94 -23.14 -5.46 2.00
CA LYS A 94 -23.48 -4.99 0.64
C LYS A 94 -23.60 -3.46 0.50
N SER A 95 -23.10 -2.70 1.45
CA SER A 95 -22.99 -1.23 1.36
C SER A 95 -21.78 -0.80 0.54
N LEU A 96 -21.66 0.51 0.34
CA LEU A 96 -20.45 1.11 -0.24
C LEU A 96 -19.23 0.85 0.64
N GLU A 97 -19.38 0.94 1.95
CA GLU A 97 -18.32 0.68 2.91
C GLU A 97 -17.88 -0.81 2.84
N ALA A 98 -18.84 -1.74 2.69
CA ALA A 98 -18.50 -3.16 2.48
C ALA A 98 -17.64 -3.33 1.22
N TYR A 99 -17.97 -2.66 0.11
CA TYR A 99 -17.18 -2.65 -1.11
C TYR A 99 -15.80 -2.00 -0.94
N ALA A 100 -15.76 -0.84 -0.29
CA ALA A 100 -14.54 -0.07 -0.14
C ALA A 100 -13.54 -0.73 0.83
N TYR A 101 -14.01 -1.35 1.90
CA TYR A 101 -13.16 -1.78 3.02
C TYR A 101 -13.05 -3.30 3.21
N THR A 102 -13.75 -4.11 2.41
CA THR A 102 -13.73 -5.57 2.57
C THR A 102 -13.63 -6.32 1.24
N HIS A 103 -13.43 -7.62 1.35
CA HIS A 103 -13.45 -8.56 0.23
C HIS A 103 -14.84 -9.14 -0.07
N LEU A 104 -15.82 -8.89 0.81
CA LEU A 104 -17.13 -9.52 0.75
C LEU A 104 -17.90 -9.11 -0.50
N ASP A 105 -18.48 -10.09 -1.19
CA ASP A 105 -19.27 -9.90 -2.42
C ASP A 105 -18.58 -9.00 -3.47
N PHE A 106 -17.24 -9.00 -3.50
CA PHE A 106 -16.45 -8.00 -4.22
C PHE A 106 -16.84 -7.89 -5.69
N ALA A 107 -16.99 -9.00 -6.42
CA ALA A 107 -17.32 -8.97 -7.85
C ALA A 107 -18.72 -8.36 -8.11
N GLU A 108 -19.71 -8.69 -7.27
CA GLU A 108 -21.05 -8.11 -7.33
C GLU A 108 -20.98 -6.58 -7.06
N LEU A 109 -20.31 -6.19 -5.99
CA LEU A 109 -20.22 -4.79 -5.58
C LEU A 109 -19.36 -3.96 -6.54
N ALA A 110 -18.29 -4.53 -7.09
CA ALA A 110 -17.48 -3.89 -8.13
C ALA A 110 -18.28 -3.59 -9.40
N SER A 111 -19.17 -4.49 -9.81
CA SER A 111 -20.08 -4.25 -10.93
C SER A 111 -21.05 -3.10 -10.66
N ARG A 112 -21.41 -2.89 -9.40
CA ARG A 112 -22.34 -1.87 -8.95
C ARG A 112 -21.69 -0.50 -8.77
N TYR A 113 -20.52 -0.44 -8.09
CA TYR A 113 -19.87 0.80 -7.69
C TYR A 113 -18.75 1.24 -8.64
N GLY A 114 -18.22 0.34 -9.47
CA GLY A 114 -17.18 0.64 -10.45
C GLY A 114 -15.77 0.64 -9.85
N LYS A 115 -14.82 1.18 -10.60
CA LYS A 115 -13.42 1.29 -10.21
C LYS A 115 -13.21 2.39 -9.17
N MET A 116 -12.09 2.30 -8.44
CA MET A 116 -11.70 3.26 -7.42
C MET A 116 -10.31 3.81 -7.70
N GLY A 117 -9.96 4.91 -7.05
CA GLY A 117 -8.68 5.58 -7.25
C GLY A 117 -8.62 6.36 -8.55
N GLY A 118 -7.39 6.51 -9.05
CA GLY A 118 -7.06 7.33 -10.22
C GLY A 118 -6.71 8.77 -9.84
N TYR A 119 -5.53 9.22 -10.31
CA TYR A 119 -5.01 10.53 -9.94
C TYR A 119 -5.87 11.70 -10.42
N SER A 120 -6.60 11.56 -11.54
CA SER A 120 -7.54 12.60 -12.00
C SER A 120 -8.72 12.81 -11.04
N HIS A 121 -9.21 11.73 -10.43
CA HIS A 121 -10.29 11.81 -9.43
C HIS A 121 -9.75 12.26 -8.05
N LEU A 122 -8.55 11.81 -7.67
CA LEU A 122 -7.84 12.32 -6.48
C LEU A 122 -7.61 13.82 -6.56
N ALA A 123 -7.17 14.33 -7.72
CA ALA A 123 -6.94 15.77 -7.93
C ALA A 123 -8.21 16.59 -7.74
N THR A 124 -9.35 16.10 -8.26
CA THR A 124 -10.65 16.74 -8.01
C THR A 124 -10.96 16.82 -6.52
N LEU A 125 -10.80 15.71 -5.80
CA LEU A 125 -11.08 15.64 -4.37
C LEU A 125 -10.15 16.57 -3.55
N VAL A 126 -8.86 16.56 -3.84
CA VAL A 126 -7.87 17.43 -3.20
C VAL A 126 -8.18 18.90 -3.45
N LYS A 127 -8.42 19.29 -4.71
CA LYS A 127 -8.77 20.68 -5.10
C LYS A 127 -10.06 21.13 -4.39
N GLN A 128 -11.06 20.27 -4.29
CA GLN A 128 -12.33 20.58 -3.62
C GLN A 128 -12.13 20.83 -2.12
N ILE A 129 -11.37 19.98 -1.42
CA ILE A 129 -11.11 20.17 0.02
C ILE A 129 -10.21 21.40 0.26
N LYS A 130 -9.18 21.63 -0.57
CA LYS A 130 -8.35 22.84 -0.48
C LYS A 130 -9.19 24.13 -0.69
N THR A 131 -10.20 24.09 -1.58
CA THR A 131 -11.13 25.20 -1.81
C THR A 131 -12.07 25.41 -0.63
N GLU A 132 -12.55 24.35 -0.01
CA GLU A 132 -13.38 24.42 1.22
C GLU A 132 -12.58 24.96 2.42
N ARG A 133 -11.27 24.69 2.48
CA ARG A 133 -10.40 25.00 3.61
C ARG A 133 -9.18 25.85 3.20
N PRO A 134 -9.40 27.07 2.64
CA PRO A 134 -8.32 27.87 2.08
C PRO A 134 -7.27 28.25 3.15
N GLY A 135 -6.00 27.97 2.85
CA GLY A 135 -4.89 28.23 3.76
C GLY A 135 -4.83 27.35 5.01
N LYS A 136 -5.65 26.29 5.10
CA LYS A 136 -5.72 25.38 6.26
C LYS A 136 -5.37 23.93 5.94
N THR A 137 -4.95 23.62 4.72
CA THR A 137 -4.80 22.24 4.25
C THR A 137 -3.35 21.96 3.86
N LEU A 138 -2.82 20.82 4.30
CA LEU A 138 -1.57 20.23 3.84
C LEU A 138 -1.87 18.86 3.20
N LEU A 139 -1.26 18.58 2.05
CA LEU A 139 -1.30 17.27 1.39
C LEU A 139 0.04 16.56 1.56
N LEU A 140 0.00 15.38 2.19
CA LEU A 140 1.17 14.59 2.56
C LEU A 140 1.12 13.21 1.91
N ASP A 141 2.27 12.74 1.41
CA ASP A 141 2.41 11.43 0.78
C ASP A 141 3.32 10.53 1.61
N GLY A 142 2.79 9.41 2.05
CA GLY A 142 3.45 8.41 2.89
C GLY A 142 4.45 7.52 2.16
N GLY A 143 4.74 7.74 0.86
CA GLY A 143 5.68 6.96 0.06
C GLY A 143 5.09 5.73 -0.62
N ASP A 144 5.94 4.94 -1.24
CA ASP A 144 5.55 3.85 -2.16
C ASP A 144 4.69 4.36 -3.32
N THR A 145 5.02 5.52 -3.80
CA THR A 145 4.25 6.21 -4.84
C THR A 145 4.80 5.95 -6.23
N LEU A 146 6.14 5.88 -6.38
CA LEU A 146 6.77 5.89 -7.71
C LEU A 146 6.88 4.52 -8.38
N GLN A 147 6.62 3.39 -7.70
CA GLN A 147 6.83 2.05 -8.23
C GLN A 147 5.53 1.26 -8.30
N GLY A 148 5.27 0.48 -9.36
CA GLY A 148 4.16 -0.49 -9.43
C GLY A 148 3.46 -0.60 -10.79
N SER A 149 3.83 0.19 -11.81
CA SER A 149 3.26 0.13 -13.16
C SER A 149 4.33 0.02 -14.26
N ALA A 150 3.89 -0.30 -15.47
CA ALA A 150 4.77 -0.33 -16.64
C ALA A 150 5.34 1.06 -16.95
N THR A 151 4.50 2.09 -16.97
CA THR A 151 4.93 3.47 -17.30
C THR A 151 5.96 3.95 -16.31
N SER A 152 5.78 3.66 -15.03
CA SER A 152 6.73 4.03 -14.00
C SER A 152 8.04 3.24 -14.08
N LEU A 153 7.98 1.95 -14.42
CA LEU A 153 9.18 1.16 -14.67
C LEU A 153 10.00 1.74 -15.84
N TRP A 154 9.34 2.08 -16.96
CA TRP A 154 9.99 2.60 -18.16
C TRP A 154 10.47 4.04 -18.04
N SER A 155 9.72 4.91 -17.35
CA SER A 155 10.12 6.30 -17.06
C SER A 155 11.08 6.40 -15.88
N ARG A 156 11.32 5.29 -15.17
CA ARG A 156 12.04 5.25 -13.88
C ARG A 156 11.43 6.20 -12.86
N GLY A 157 10.10 6.18 -12.74
CA GLY A 157 9.32 6.94 -11.76
C GLY A 157 9.01 8.40 -12.14
N LEU A 158 9.46 8.89 -13.30
CA LEU A 158 9.24 10.29 -13.69
C LEU A 158 7.76 10.61 -13.89
N ASP A 159 7.00 9.70 -14.47
CA ASP A 159 5.56 9.82 -14.67
C ASP A 159 4.80 10.10 -13.36
N MET A 160 5.16 9.37 -12.32
CA MET A 160 4.53 9.54 -11.01
C MET A 160 5.03 10.78 -10.28
N LEU A 161 6.30 11.15 -10.45
CA LEU A 161 6.82 12.41 -9.90
C LEU A 161 6.06 13.62 -10.48
N GLU A 162 5.84 13.64 -11.80
CA GLU A 162 5.06 14.68 -12.48
C GLU A 162 3.63 14.73 -11.97
N ALA A 163 2.97 13.55 -11.84
CA ALA A 163 1.62 13.45 -11.31
C ALA A 163 1.54 13.90 -9.84
N THR A 164 2.54 13.54 -9.01
CA THR A 164 2.62 13.93 -7.59
C THR A 164 2.82 15.45 -7.43
N ASN A 165 3.69 16.04 -8.26
CA ASN A 165 3.87 17.49 -8.31
C ASN A 165 2.56 18.20 -8.72
N GLN A 166 1.87 17.70 -9.74
CA GLN A 166 0.61 18.29 -10.20
C GLN A 166 -0.53 18.09 -9.20
N LEU A 167 -0.54 17.00 -8.45
CA LEU A 167 -1.49 16.78 -7.36
C LEU A 167 -1.29 17.80 -6.22
N GLY A 168 -0.10 18.37 -6.13
CA GLY A 168 0.27 19.38 -5.14
C GLY A 168 0.61 18.78 -3.78
N VAL A 169 1.32 17.66 -3.78
CA VAL A 169 1.91 17.06 -2.56
C VAL A 169 2.96 18.00 -1.99
N GLU A 170 2.87 18.30 -0.71
CA GLU A 170 3.69 19.29 -0.03
C GLU A 170 4.81 18.69 0.81
N VAL A 171 4.63 17.42 1.28
CA VAL A 171 5.67 16.67 2.01
C VAL A 171 5.59 15.19 1.63
N PHE A 172 6.76 14.56 1.48
CA PHE A 172 6.91 13.19 1.01
C PHE A 172 7.96 12.42 1.83
N VAL A 173 7.74 11.12 2.08
CA VAL A 173 8.71 10.18 2.69
C VAL A 173 8.95 8.98 1.77
N PRO A 174 10.17 8.40 1.75
CA PRO A 174 10.49 7.32 0.81
C PRO A 174 10.37 5.90 1.37
N HIS A 175 10.17 4.94 0.43
CA HIS A 175 10.48 3.52 0.58
C HIS A 175 10.88 2.90 -0.77
N TRP A 176 9.91 2.47 -1.62
CA TRP A 176 10.21 1.88 -2.93
C TRP A 176 10.76 2.89 -3.95
N GLU A 177 10.79 4.17 -3.64
CA GLU A 177 11.51 5.18 -4.40
C GLU A 177 12.98 4.80 -4.55
N PHE A 178 13.57 4.19 -3.52
CA PHE A 178 14.95 3.67 -3.55
C PHE A 178 15.17 2.52 -4.53
N THR A 179 14.11 1.89 -5.05
CA THR A 179 14.25 0.83 -6.05
C THR A 179 14.84 1.34 -7.38
N TYR A 180 14.76 2.66 -7.62
CA TYR A 180 15.39 3.29 -8.79
C TYR A 180 16.86 3.69 -8.54
N GLY A 181 17.38 3.45 -7.35
CA GLY A 181 18.73 3.80 -6.90
C GLY A 181 18.82 5.19 -6.31
N ILE A 182 19.79 5.37 -5.38
CA ILE A 182 19.97 6.61 -4.61
C ILE A 182 20.20 7.83 -5.52
N GLU A 183 20.88 7.67 -6.67
CA GLU A 183 21.14 8.76 -7.60
C GLU A 183 19.82 9.29 -8.20
N ARG A 184 18.88 8.41 -8.52
CA ARG A 184 17.57 8.80 -9.03
C ARG A 184 16.72 9.46 -7.94
N VAL A 185 16.83 8.98 -6.71
CA VAL A 185 16.15 9.61 -5.56
C VAL A 185 16.68 11.05 -5.35
N ARG A 186 18.00 11.25 -5.43
CA ARG A 186 18.59 12.60 -5.34
C ARG A 186 18.18 13.50 -6.50
N GLU A 187 18.15 12.99 -7.72
CA GLU A 187 17.66 13.73 -8.89
C GLU A 187 16.21 14.23 -8.67
N PHE A 188 15.36 13.37 -8.13
CA PHE A 188 13.96 13.69 -7.93
C PHE A 188 13.71 14.59 -6.72
N PHE A 189 14.33 14.29 -5.60
CA PHE A 189 13.99 14.89 -4.32
C PHE A 189 15.08 15.78 -3.74
N GLY A 190 16.28 15.75 -4.31
CA GLY A 190 17.44 16.41 -3.73
C GLY A 190 17.99 15.69 -2.49
N ASP A 191 18.74 16.42 -1.71
CA ASP A 191 19.27 16.05 -0.40
C ASP A 191 19.33 17.29 0.51
N ARG A 192 20.14 17.27 1.58
CA ARG A 192 20.28 18.44 2.47
C ARG A 192 20.94 19.67 1.82
N GLU A 193 21.67 19.47 0.73
CA GLU A 193 22.47 20.52 0.07
C GLU A 193 21.86 20.93 -1.27
N THR A 194 21.13 20.04 -1.90
CA THR A 194 20.58 20.21 -3.25
C THR A 194 19.06 20.10 -3.28
N ARG A 195 18.44 20.73 -4.27
CA ARG A 195 17.01 20.62 -4.54
C ARG A 195 16.79 19.76 -5.77
N GLY A 196 15.82 18.83 -5.70
CA GLY A 196 15.43 17.97 -6.81
C GLY A 196 14.28 18.55 -7.65
N LEU A 197 13.68 17.68 -8.47
CA LEU A 197 12.55 18.01 -9.34
C LEU A 197 11.20 18.02 -8.60
N PHE A 198 11.13 17.43 -7.42
CA PHE A 198 9.95 17.47 -6.57
C PHE A 198 9.72 18.89 -6.05
N THR A 199 8.47 19.35 -6.12
CA THR A 199 8.14 20.74 -5.75
C THR A 199 7.88 20.93 -4.25
N GLY A 200 7.61 19.84 -3.52
CA GLY A 200 7.43 19.82 -2.07
C GLY A 200 8.73 19.56 -1.29
N ASP A 201 8.60 19.19 -0.02
CA ASP A 201 9.70 18.81 0.85
C ASP A 201 9.79 17.30 1.00
N PHE A 202 10.98 16.77 0.78
CA PHE A 202 11.28 15.35 1.00
C PHE A 202 12.00 15.20 2.34
N VAL A 203 11.48 14.35 3.20
CA VAL A 203 11.96 14.21 4.58
C VAL A 203 12.20 12.76 4.97
N ALA A 204 13.37 12.49 5.61
CA ALA A 204 13.70 11.17 6.13
C ALA A 204 14.80 11.28 7.21
N HIS A 205 14.40 11.25 8.47
CA HIS A 205 15.36 11.41 9.58
C HIS A 205 16.27 10.20 9.80
N ASN A 206 15.85 9.04 9.33
CA ASN A 206 16.47 7.75 9.62
C ASN A 206 17.34 7.20 8.48
N VAL A 207 17.61 7.99 7.43
CA VAL A 207 18.49 7.60 6.33
C VAL A 207 19.84 8.28 6.50
N ALA A 208 20.90 7.51 6.73
CA ALA A 208 22.25 8.04 6.95
C ALA A 208 23.29 7.30 6.12
N ASP A 209 24.38 8.00 5.75
CA ASP A 209 25.51 7.45 5.03
C ASP A 209 26.54 6.87 6.02
N ILE A 210 27.04 5.68 5.74
CA ILE A 210 28.05 4.96 6.54
C ILE A 210 29.37 4.76 5.79
N SER A 211 29.59 5.44 4.67
CA SER A 211 30.81 5.31 3.86
C SER A 211 32.09 5.63 4.64
N TRP A 212 32.02 6.50 5.62
CA TRP A 212 33.17 7.04 6.36
C TRP A 212 33.15 6.74 7.86
N GLY A 213 32.35 5.79 8.32
CA GLY A 213 32.29 5.39 9.73
C GLY A 213 30.88 5.20 10.26
N PRO A 214 30.66 5.33 11.58
CA PRO A 214 29.33 5.20 12.18
C PRO A 214 28.34 6.19 11.56
N PRO A 215 27.02 5.87 11.55
CA PRO A 215 26.01 6.74 10.99
C PRO A 215 26.08 8.16 11.56
N GLY A 216 26.27 9.13 10.68
CA GLY A 216 26.28 10.56 11.00
C GLY A 216 24.90 11.19 10.93
N ASP A 217 24.87 12.44 10.44
CA ASP A 217 23.65 13.15 10.14
C ASP A 217 22.86 12.49 9.01
N PRO A 218 21.52 12.68 8.96
CA PRO A 218 20.71 12.17 7.87
C PRO A 218 21.16 12.72 6.51
N VAL A 219 21.05 11.91 5.47
CA VAL A 219 21.31 12.32 4.07
C VAL A 219 20.25 13.33 3.63
N PHE A 220 19.02 13.16 4.05
CA PHE A 220 17.88 14.01 3.72
C PHE A 220 17.51 14.91 4.90
N HIS A 221 16.68 15.93 4.65
CA HIS A 221 16.13 16.73 5.74
C HIS A 221 15.35 15.84 6.72
N PRO A 222 15.62 15.91 8.02
CA PRO A 222 14.93 15.03 8.99
C PRO A 222 13.47 15.42 9.21
N TYR A 223 13.16 16.69 9.04
CA TYR A 223 11.83 17.27 9.17
C TYR A 223 11.69 18.54 8.32
N THR A 224 10.47 19.00 8.16
CA THR A 224 10.11 20.34 7.67
C THR A 224 9.11 21.00 8.62
N ILE A 225 8.99 22.34 8.54
CA ILE A 225 7.99 23.10 9.30
C ILE A 225 7.13 23.87 8.30
N LYS A 226 5.82 23.64 8.37
CA LYS A 226 4.81 24.32 7.54
C LYS A 226 3.96 25.23 8.43
N GLU A 227 3.61 26.40 7.93
CA GLU A 227 2.63 27.29 8.57
C GLU A 227 1.30 27.14 7.83
N VAL A 228 0.25 26.68 8.52
CA VAL A 228 -1.07 26.43 7.96
C VAL A 228 -2.16 26.72 8.99
N GLY A 229 -3.17 27.49 8.59
CA GLY A 229 -4.27 27.88 9.50
C GLY A 229 -3.83 28.64 10.74
N GLY A 230 -2.69 29.35 10.67
CA GLY A 230 -2.08 30.08 11.81
C GLY A 230 -1.36 29.17 12.81
N ILE A 231 -1.06 27.91 12.43
CA ILE A 231 -0.41 26.87 13.24
C ILE A 231 0.93 26.51 12.59
N LYS A 232 1.98 26.36 13.42
CA LYS A 232 3.26 25.78 13.00
C LYS A 232 3.22 24.27 13.16
N VAL A 233 3.27 23.58 12.03
CA VAL A 233 3.25 22.11 11.97
C VAL A 233 4.67 21.61 11.68
N GLY A 234 5.28 20.90 12.64
CA GLY A 234 6.53 20.18 12.43
C GLY A 234 6.25 18.79 11.91
N ILE A 235 6.78 18.43 10.73
CA ILE A 235 6.55 17.15 10.06
C ILE A 235 7.89 16.43 9.98
N ILE A 236 8.04 15.35 10.76
CA ILE A 236 9.23 14.48 10.77
C ILE A 236 8.98 13.34 9.78
N GLY A 237 9.95 13.08 8.89
CA GLY A 237 9.88 11.98 7.94
C GLY A 237 10.54 10.71 8.47
N GLN A 238 9.85 9.59 8.34
CA GLN A 238 10.33 8.26 8.71
C GLN A 238 10.28 7.34 7.50
N ALA A 239 11.41 7.11 6.83
CA ALA A 239 11.55 6.14 5.74
C ALA A 239 11.41 4.71 6.26
N PHE A 240 11.08 3.77 5.36
CA PHE A 240 10.99 2.35 5.73
C PHE A 240 12.29 1.86 6.39
N PRO A 241 12.21 1.31 7.62
CA PRO A 241 13.39 1.06 8.42
C PRO A 241 14.26 -0.11 7.94
N TYR A 242 13.71 -0.98 7.09
CA TYR A 242 14.40 -2.18 6.60
C TYR A 242 14.81 -2.10 5.13
N THR A 243 14.81 -0.91 4.53
CA THR A 243 15.16 -0.68 3.12
C THR A 243 16.50 -1.33 2.74
N ALA A 244 17.52 -1.24 3.60
CA ALA A 244 18.86 -1.79 3.31
C ALA A 244 18.88 -3.32 3.12
N ILE A 245 17.91 -4.05 3.66
CA ILE A 245 17.84 -5.53 3.56
C ILE A 245 16.71 -6.02 2.66
N SER A 246 15.72 -5.17 2.38
CA SER A 246 14.60 -5.49 1.50
C SER A 246 14.86 -5.16 0.02
N HIS A 247 15.92 -4.37 -0.26
CA HIS A 247 16.33 -3.97 -1.61
C HIS A 247 17.70 -4.55 -1.98
N PRO A 248 18.00 -4.73 -3.27
CA PRO A 248 19.36 -4.97 -3.71
C PRO A 248 20.32 -3.89 -3.22
N GLN A 249 21.44 -4.29 -2.59
CA GLN A 249 22.42 -3.37 -1.99
C GLN A 249 22.94 -2.31 -2.96
N ARG A 250 22.99 -2.62 -4.27
CA ARG A 250 23.40 -1.66 -5.32
C ARG A 250 22.49 -0.44 -5.47
N PHE A 251 21.26 -0.49 -4.97
CA PHE A 251 20.32 0.65 -5.03
C PHE A 251 20.56 1.66 -3.91
N VAL A 252 21.05 1.18 -2.77
CA VAL A 252 21.28 1.99 -1.55
C VAL A 252 22.68 1.73 -0.99
N PRO A 253 23.75 1.85 -1.82
CA PRO A 253 25.10 1.58 -1.35
C PRO A 253 25.45 2.52 -0.20
N ASN A 254 26.03 1.96 0.86
CA ASN A 254 26.48 2.67 2.06
C ASN A 254 25.40 3.45 2.82
N LEU A 255 24.12 3.21 2.53
CA LEU A 255 23.04 3.79 3.32
C LEU A 255 22.60 2.84 4.43
N THR A 256 22.31 3.41 5.58
CA THR A 256 21.67 2.74 6.71
C THR A 256 20.33 3.38 7.02
N PHE A 257 19.46 2.56 7.57
CA PHE A 257 18.09 2.90 7.92
C PHE A 257 17.83 2.48 9.38
N GLY A 258 16.61 2.22 9.74
CA GLY A 258 16.21 1.75 11.07
C GLY A 258 15.11 2.62 11.65
N ILE A 259 14.48 2.18 12.72
CA ILE A 259 13.41 2.93 13.40
C ILE A 259 13.97 4.17 14.08
N GLN A 260 15.16 4.07 14.69
CA GLN A 260 15.90 5.18 15.33
C GLN A 260 15.05 5.99 16.33
N GLU A 261 14.34 5.30 17.20
CA GLU A 261 13.42 5.84 18.19
C GLU A 261 14.03 6.97 19.03
N ASP A 262 15.27 6.81 19.53
CA ASP A 262 15.96 7.84 20.33
C ASP A 262 16.23 9.13 19.54
N ARG A 263 16.54 9.00 18.25
CA ARG A 263 16.70 10.16 17.35
C ARG A 263 15.38 10.86 17.13
N LEU A 264 14.33 10.08 16.89
CA LEU A 264 12.99 10.63 16.72
C LEU A 264 12.55 11.42 17.96
N GLN A 265 12.77 10.88 19.18
CA GLN A 265 12.46 11.59 20.43
C GLN A 265 13.23 12.91 20.53
N LYS A 266 14.50 12.94 20.16
CA LYS A 266 15.31 14.19 20.15
C LYS A 266 14.74 15.22 19.18
N LEU A 267 14.31 14.80 17.98
CA LEU A 267 13.68 15.69 16.99
C LEU A 267 12.34 16.24 17.47
N VAL A 268 11.50 15.41 18.10
CA VAL A 268 10.26 15.86 18.73
C VAL A 268 10.54 16.92 19.78
N ASN A 269 11.51 16.70 20.68
CA ASN A 269 11.90 17.68 21.69
C ASN A 269 12.45 18.98 21.06
N GLU A 270 13.29 18.87 20.02
CA GLU A 270 13.79 20.05 19.27
C GLU A 270 12.63 20.88 18.69
N LEU A 271 11.70 20.22 18.00
CA LEU A 271 10.53 20.88 17.41
C LEU A 271 9.67 21.58 18.46
N ARG A 272 9.41 20.93 19.60
CA ARG A 272 8.61 21.50 20.68
C ARG A 272 9.33 22.63 21.42
N ASP A 273 10.58 22.40 21.84
CA ASP A 273 11.27 23.25 22.79
C ASP A 273 12.03 24.40 22.12
N GLN A 274 12.64 24.15 20.95
CA GLN A 274 13.45 25.13 20.25
C GLN A 274 12.70 25.81 19.12
N LYS A 275 12.03 25.04 18.24
CA LYS A 275 11.30 25.59 17.09
C LYS A 275 9.92 26.12 17.48
N LYS A 276 9.40 25.71 18.65
CA LYS A 276 8.09 26.15 19.16
C LYS A 276 6.95 25.83 18.19
N VAL A 277 6.94 24.60 17.64
CA VAL A 277 5.83 24.15 16.80
C VAL A 277 4.60 23.83 17.64
N ASP A 278 3.42 24.09 17.07
CA ASP A 278 2.13 23.84 17.71
C ASP A 278 1.68 22.39 17.56
N LEU A 279 2.04 21.76 16.44
CA LEU A 279 1.65 20.38 16.09
C LEU A 279 2.88 19.61 15.62
N VAL A 280 3.06 18.38 16.13
CA VAL A 280 4.10 17.44 15.66
C VAL A 280 3.44 16.27 14.95
N VAL A 281 3.77 16.12 13.68
CA VAL A 281 3.33 15.03 12.82
C VAL A 281 4.52 14.15 12.45
N VAL A 282 4.38 12.83 12.55
CA VAL A 282 5.31 11.87 11.93
C VAL A 282 4.65 11.36 10.66
N LEU A 283 5.26 11.65 9.52
CA LEU A 283 4.90 11.05 8.24
C LEU A 283 5.75 9.79 8.09
N SER A 284 5.11 8.61 8.12
CA SER A 284 5.78 7.35 8.40
C SER A 284 5.54 6.31 7.31
N HIS A 285 6.61 5.61 6.93
CA HIS A 285 6.50 4.39 6.12
C HIS A 285 6.92 3.12 6.89
N ASN A 286 6.73 3.09 8.20
CA ASN A 286 7.13 1.94 9.03
C ASN A 286 6.22 0.71 8.90
N GLY A 287 4.95 0.93 8.61
CA GLY A 287 3.87 -0.02 8.80
C GLY A 287 3.09 0.20 10.11
N LEU A 288 1.79 -0.05 10.05
CA LEU A 288 0.84 0.29 11.14
C LEU A 288 1.22 -0.31 12.49
N TYR A 289 1.63 -1.60 12.54
CA TYR A 289 2.04 -2.26 13.79
C TYR A 289 3.29 -1.64 14.43
N VAL A 290 4.24 -1.14 13.61
CA VAL A 290 5.42 -0.42 14.10
C VAL A 290 5.02 0.96 14.61
N ASP A 291 4.16 1.67 13.89
CA ASP A 291 3.68 3.01 14.25
C ASP A 291 2.86 3.00 15.55
N LEU A 292 2.05 1.97 15.78
CA LEU A 292 1.34 1.79 17.06
C LEU A 292 2.30 1.62 18.23
N LYS A 293 3.36 0.81 18.07
CA LYS A 293 4.40 0.67 19.10
C LYS A 293 5.20 1.96 19.26
N LEU A 294 5.54 2.65 18.18
CA LEU A 294 6.27 3.91 18.19
C LEU A 294 5.49 4.99 18.97
N ALA A 295 4.18 5.07 18.75
CA ALA A 295 3.30 5.99 19.49
C ALA A 295 3.26 5.73 21.02
N GLN A 296 3.45 4.49 21.45
CA GLN A 296 3.56 4.15 22.87
C GLN A 296 4.89 4.60 23.49
N ARG A 297 5.96 4.68 22.68
CA ARG A 297 7.32 4.86 23.18
C ARG A 297 7.87 6.27 23.03
N VAL A 298 7.50 6.99 21.97
CA VAL A 298 7.98 8.35 21.69
C VAL A 298 6.93 9.35 22.16
N GLN A 299 7.34 10.21 23.09
CA GLN A 299 6.43 11.20 23.69
C GLN A 299 6.38 12.50 22.87
N GLY A 300 5.22 13.14 22.85
CA GLY A 300 5.05 14.47 22.23
C GLY A 300 4.69 14.47 20.76
N ILE A 301 4.43 13.31 20.14
CA ILE A 301 3.82 13.19 18.82
C ILE A 301 2.32 13.38 18.94
N ASP A 302 1.72 14.23 18.09
CA ASP A 302 0.25 14.41 18.05
C ASP A 302 -0.39 13.47 17.01
N VAL A 303 0.25 13.30 15.85
CA VAL A 303 -0.29 12.52 14.72
C VAL A 303 0.79 11.66 14.09
N ILE A 304 0.48 10.40 13.78
CA ILE A 304 1.26 9.55 12.89
C ILE A 304 0.40 9.25 11.65
N LEU A 305 0.93 9.62 10.48
CA LEU A 305 0.36 9.31 9.17
C LEU A 305 1.17 8.15 8.59
N GLY A 306 0.61 6.93 8.66
CA GLY A 306 1.32 5.69 8.37
C GLY A 306 1.10 5.17 6.95
N GLY A 307 2.08 4.41 6.43
CA GLY A 307 2.07 3.71 5.15
C GLY A 307 2.54 2.26 5.27
N HIS A 308 3.00 1.68 4.14
CA HIS A 308 3.62 0.37 4.00
C HIS A 308 2.70 -0.85 4.15
N THR A 309 1.81 -0.88 5.13
CA THR A 309 0.96 -2.06 5.36
C THR A 309 -0.30 -2.10 4.50
N HIS A 310 -0.58 -1.02 3.76
CA HIS A 310 -1.77 -0.87 2.90
C HIS A 310 -3.09 -1.00 3.66
N ASP A 311 -3.09 -0.74 4.98
CA ASP A 311 -4.28 -0.92 5.79
C ASP A 311 -5.27 0.24 5.58
N SER A 312 -6.52 -0.10 5.30
CA SER A 312 -7.61 0.88 5.20
C SER A 312 -8.21 1.09 6.59
N VAL A 313 -7.79 2.15 7.29
CA VAL A 313 -8.20 2.42 8.67
C VAL A 313 -9.30 3.47 8.71
N PRO A 314 -10.61 3.09 8.79
CA PRO A 314 -11.73 4.03 8.70
C PRO A 314 -11.95 4.88 9.96
N LYS A 315 -11.32 4.52 11.08
CA LYS A 315 -11.29 5.31 12.31
C LYS A 315 -9.87 5.32 12.86
N PRO A 316 -9.34 6.48 13.30
CA PRO A 316 -8.00 6.54 13.87
C PRO A 316 -7.84 5.61 15.08
N VAL A 317 -6.66 5.03 15.21
CA VAL A 317 -6.25 4.36 16.44
C VAL A 317 -5.64 5.41 17.37
N LEU A 318 -6.14 5.50 18.60
CA LEU A 318 -5.59 6.40 19.61
C LEU A 318 -4.66 5.63 20.52
N ILE A 319 -3.41 6.08 20.58
CA ILE A 319 -2.43 5.62 21.57
C ILE A 319 -2.16 6.80 22.50
N ASP A 320 -2.68 6.72 23.70
CA ASP A 320 -2.78 7.86 24.62
C ASP A 320 -3.42 9.09 23.93
N LYS A 321 -2.62 10.07 23.51
CA LYS A 321 -3.07 11.26 22.80
C LYS A 321 -2.64 11.30 21.34
N THR A 322 -1.84 10.35 20.92
CA THR A 322 -1.35 10.27 19.54
C THR A 322 -2.42 9.66 18.63
N ILE A 323 -2.76 10.37 17.57
CA ILE A 323 -3.70 9.93 16.53
C ILE A 323 -2.91 9.16 15.49
N VAL A 324 -3.18 7.87 15.29
CA VAL A 324 -2.53 7.03 14.27
C VAL A 324 -3.54 6.66 13.19
N ILE A 325 -3.20 6.94 11.93
CA ILE A 325 -4.02 6.61 10.75
C ILE A 325 -3.18 5.90 9.69
N ASN A 326 -3.87 5.17 8.80
CA ASN A 326 -3.30 4.62 7.57
C ASN A 326 -4.34 4.74 6.44
N SER A 327 -3.90 5.10 5.22
CA SER A 327 -4.77 5.54 4.13
C SER A 327 -4.97 4.50 3.03
N GLY A 328 -4.75 3.22 3.33
CA GLY A 328 -4.88 2.14 2.34
C GLY A 328 -3.80 2.18 1.26
N ALA A 329 -4.14 1.88 0.02
CA ALA A 329 -3.20 1.82 -1.09
C ALA A 329 -3.86 2.14 -2.45
N HIS A 330 -3.04 2.19 -3.53
CA HIS A 330 -3.46 2.38 -4.94
C HIS A 330 -4.31 3.64 -5.20
N GLY A 331 -4.17 4.67 -4.37
CA GLY A 331 -4.99 5.88 -4.47
C GLY A 331 -6.48 5.63 -4.26
N LYS A 332 -6.86 4.46 -3.74
CA LYS A 332 -8.24 4.05 -3.47
C LYS A 332 -8.92 4.95 -2.45
N PHE A 333 -8.14 5.55 -1.58
CA PHE A 333 -8.60 6.42 -0.50
C PHE A 333 -7.78 7.72 -0.42
N LEU A 334 -8.42 8.74 0.13
CA LEU A 334 -7.77 9.93 0.65
C LEU A 334 -8.19 10.11 2.12
N SER A 335 -7.24 10.12 3.04
CA SER A 335 -7.53 10.50 4.43
C SER A 335 -7.70 12.00 4.55
N ARG A 336 -8.74 12.43 5.25
CA ARG A 336 -8.94 13.81 5.71
C ARG A 336 -9.00 13.82 7.23
N LEU A 337 -8.03 14.48 7.85
CA LEU A 337 -7.95 14.69 9.29
C LEU A 337 -8.01 16.20 9.59
N ASP A 338 -9.14 16.67 10.06
CA ASP A 338 -9.33 18.05 10.52
C ASP A 338 -9.01 18.13 12.02
N LEU A 339 -8.17 19.08 12.41
CA LEU A 339 -7.69 19.27 13.78
C LEU A 339 -8.04 20.67 14.29
N ASP A 340 -8.51 20.75 15.53
CA ASP A 340 -8.60 21.99 16.29
C ASP A 340 -7.39 22.08 17.23
N VAL A 341 -6.42 22.92 16.85
CA VAL A 341 -5.17 23.10 17.60
C VAL A 341 -5.19 24.42 18.33
N ARG A 342 -5.05 24.37 19.66
CA ARG A 342 -5.03 25.55 20.54
C ARG A 342 -3.90 25.44 21.54
N SER A 343 -3.09 26.50 21.63
CA SER A 343 -1.96 26.56 22.58
C SER A 343 -1.04 25.32 22.50
N GLY A 344 -0.71 24.87 21.29
CA GLY A 344 0.18 23.75 21.04
C GLY A 344 -0.42 22.37 21.40
N LYS A 345 -1.73 22.23 21.43
CA LYS A 345 -2.44 20.98 21.74
C LYS A 345 -3.59 20.75 20.77
N VAL A 346 -3.78 19.52 20.35
CA VAL A 346 -5.00 19.06 19.68
C VAL A 346 -6.10 18.97 20.73
N VAL A 347 -7.13 19.82 20.61
CA VAL A 347 -8.27 19.84 21.55
C VAL A 347 -9.48 19.07 21.02
N ASP A 348 -9.60 18.93 19.70
CA ASP A 348 -10.62 18.13 19.03
C ASP A 348 -10.15 17.74 17.63
N TYR A 349 -10.72 16.67 17.06
CA TYR A 349 -10.44 16.25 15.69
C TYR A 349 -11.65 15.61 15.02
N ARG A 350 -11.64 15.63 13.68
CA ARG A 350 -12.51 14.82 12.84
C ARG A 350 -11.72 14.10 11.77
N TYR A 351 -12.09 12.87 11.53
CA TYR A 351 -11.42 12.04 10.55
C TYR A 351 -12.41 11.37 9.60
N LYS A 352 -12.02 11.25 8.35
CA LYS A 352 -12.69 10.43 7.35
C LYS A 352 -11.67 9.84 6.39
N LEU A 353 -11.71 8.53 6.20
CA LEU A 353 -11.04 7.85 5.09
C LEU A 353 -12.01 7.87 3.91
N ILE A 354 -11.76 8.72 2.92
CA ILE A 354 -12.69 9.01 1.82
C ILE A 354 -12.40 8.04 0.67
N PRO A 355 -13.35 7.16 0.28
CA PRO A 355 -13.16 6.29 -0.87
C PRO A 355 -13.27 7.11 -2.17
N VAL A 356 -12.25 6.98 -3.04
CA VAL A 356 -12.17 7.66 -4.33
C VAL A 356 -12.90 6.82 -5.37
N LEU A 357 -14.17 7.08 -5.58
CA LEU A 357 -15.02 6.35 -6.53
C LEU A 357 -15.01 7.05 -7.90
N SER A 358 -14.33 6.46 -8.87
CA SER A 358 -14.16 7.05 -10.21
C SER A 358 -15.47 7.25 -10.98
N GLY A 359 -16.48 6.44 -10.72
CA GLY A 359 -17.78 6.57 -11.35
C GLY A 359 -18.65 7.70 -10.77
N PHE A 360 -18.24 8.32 -9.65
CA PHE A 360 -19.02 9.33 -8.92
C PHE A 360 -18.28 10.66 -8.76
N LEU A 361 -16.96 10.68 -8.85
CA LEU A 361 -16.14 11.88 -8.85
C LEU A 361 -15.76 12.24 -10.28
N PRO A 362 -15.89 13.50 -10.72
CA PRO A 362 -15.40 13.92 -12.03
C PRO A 362 -13.88 13.85 -12.08
N GLU A 363 -13.32 13.75 -13.27
CA GLU A 363 -11.88 13.88 -13.48
C GLU A 363 -11.45 15.36 -13.45
N ASP A 364 -10.32 15.63 -12.84
CA ASP A 364 -9.63 16.90 -13.01
C ASP A 364 -9.01 16.95 -14.41
N SER A 365 -9.36 17.96 -15.19
CA SER A 365 -8.99 18.03 -16.61
C SER A 365 -7.48 18.18 -16.84
N GLU A 366 -6.77 18.88 -15.96
CA GLU A 366 -5.31 19.08 -16.07
C GLU A 366 -4.58 17.78 -15.76
N MET A 367 -4.96 17.10 -14.70
CA MET A 367 -4.41 15.80 -14.33
C MET A 367 -4.74 14.73 -15.38
N ALA A 368 -5.97 14.71 -15.90
CA ALA A 368 -6.36 13.79 -16.96
C ALA A 368 -5.53 14.02 -18.24
N ALA A 369 -5.24 15.27 -18.60
CA ALA A 369 -4.38 15.61 -19.73
C ALA A 369 -2.94 15.14 -19.50
N LEU A 370 -2.38 15.33 -18.31
CA LEU A 370 -1.04 14.84 -17.95
C LEU A 370 -0.99 13.31 -18.08
N ILE A 371 -1.93 12.59 -17.47
CA ILE A 371 -2.00 11.13 -17.51
C ILE A 371 -2.08 10.63 -18.97
N LYS A 372 -2.89 11.28 -19.79
CA LYS A 372 -2.99 10.96 -21.22
C LYS A 372 -1.64 11.12 -21.92
N ASN A 373 -0.93 12.23 -21.69
CA ASN A 373 0.38 12.49 -22.29
C ASN A 373 1.40 11.44 -21.87
N ILE A 374 1.46 11.09 -20.60
CA ILE A 374 2.32 10.03 -20.05
C ILE A 374 2.07 8.69 -20.75
N ARG A 375 0.80 8.33 -20.93
CA ARG A 375 0.39 6.99 -21.39
C ARG A 375 0.38 6.82 -22.90
N THR A 376 0.09 7.87 -23.65
CA THR A 376 -0.06 7.81 -25.12
C THR A 376 1.05 7.03 -25.85
N PRO A 377 2.36 7.17 -25.50
CA PRO A 377 3.42 6.42 -26.18
C PRO A 377 3.33 4.90 -25.99
N TYR A 378 2.64 4.45 -24.96
CA TYR A 378 2.63 3.04 -24.50
C TYR A 378 1.28 2.34 -24.65
N GLU A 379 0.21 3.07 -24.96
CA GLU A 379 -1.17 2.55 -24.94
C GLU A 379 -1.36 1.30 -25.80
N SER A 380 -0.83 1.29 -27.03
CA SER A 380 -1.01 0.14 -27.93
C SER A 380 -0.30 -1.13 -27.41
N GLN A 381 0.86 -0.96 -26.77
CA GLN A 381 1.59 -2.08 -26.18
C GLN A 381 0.90 -2.57 -24.92
N LEU A 382 0.48 -1.67 -24.05
CA LEU A 382 -0.17 -1.99 -22.77
C LEU A 382 -1.54 -2.64 -22.98
N ALA A 383 -2.27 -2.27 -24.04
CA ALA A 383 -3.57 -2.82 -24.40
C ALA A 383 -3.52 -4.22 -25.05
N GLU A 384 -2.32 -4.81 -25.24
CA GLU A 384 -2.20 -6.16 -25.78
C GLU A 384 -2.98 -7.16 -24.92
N LYS A 385 -3.95 -7.85 -25.51
CA LYS A 385 -4.76 -8.88 -24.85
C LYS A 385 -4.00 -10.21 -24.89
N LEU A 386 -3.70 -10.75 -23.72
CA LEU A 386 -2.93 -11.97 -23.56
C LEU A 386 -3.83 -13.20 -23.39
N ALA A 387 -4.80 -13.09 -22.49
CA ALA A 387 -5.73 -14.16 -22.13
C ALA A 387 -7.04 -13.57 -21.57
N SER A 388 -8.02 -14.42 -21.31
CA SER A 388 -9.21 -14.06 -20.51
C SER A 388 -9.25 -14.85 -19.21
N SER A 389 -9.85 -14.28 -18.16
CA SER A 389 -9.99 -14.95 -16.88
C SER A 389 -11.45 -15.29 -16.56
N GLU A 390 -11.73 -16.54 -16.19
CA GLU A 390 -13.01 -16.94 -15.60
C GLU A 390 -13.05 -16.75 -14.07
N SER A 391 -11.88 -16.50 -13.47
CA SER A 391 -11.71 -16.33 -12.03
C SER A 391 -11.54 -14.86 -11.66
N LEU A 392 -11.92 -14.50 -10.42
CA LEU A 392 -11.49 -13.25 -9.81
C LEU A 392 -10.00 -13.32 -9.52
N LEU A 393 -9.20 -12.41 -10.09
CA LEU A 393 -7.74 -12.39 -9.93
C LEU A 393 -7.31 -11.23 -9.05
N TYR A 394 -6.47 -11.52 -8.06
CA TYR A 394 -5.92 -10.55 -7.10
C TYR A 394 -4.69 -11.16 -6.41
N ARG A 395 -3.91 -10.34 -5.71
CA ARG A 395 -2.77 -10.79 -4.90
C ARG A 395 -2.94 -10.48 -3.40
N ARG A 396 -3.71 -9.46 -3.06
CA ARG A 396 -3.81 -8.94 -1.69
C ARG A 396 -4.36 -9.98 -0.71
N GLY A 397 -3.62 -10.21 0.38
CA GLY A 397 -3.88 -11.16 1.47
C GLY A 397 -2.58 -11.84 1.91
N HIS A 398 -2.51 -12.37 3.13
CA HIS A 398 -1.28 -12.94 3.69
C HIS A 398 -0.73 -14.15 2.92
N PHE A 399 -1.57 -14.85 2.17
CA PHE A 399 -1.18 -16.04 1.39
C PHE A 399 -1.44 -15.83 -0.11
N ASN A 400 -1.21 -16.88 -0.91
CA ASN A 400 -1.41 -16.80 -2.36
C ASN A 400 -2.80 -16.27 -2.72
N GLY A 401 -2.84 -15.23 -3.55
CA GLY A 401 -4.03 -14.86 -4.31
C GLY A 401 -4.05 -15.56 -5.67
N PRO A 402 -5.20 -15.56 -6.37
CA PRO A 402 -5.32 -16.22 -7.67
C PRO A 402 -4.35 -15.69 -8.75
N PHE A 403 -3.94 -14.42 -8.71
CA PHE A 403 -2.92 -13.93 -9.65
C PHE A 403 -1.51 -14.43 -9.30
N ASP A 404 -1.23 -14.70 -8.01
CA ASP A 404 0.03 -15.35 -7.63
C ASP A 404 0.13 -16.76 -8.21
N GLU A 405 -0.99 -17.52 -8.26
CA GLU A 405 -1.00 -18.86 -8.87
C GLU A 405 -0.60 -18.79 -10.36
N LEU A 406 -1.03 -17.75 -11.11
CA LEU A 406 -0.62 -17.57 -12.51
C LEU A 406 0.89 -17.32 -12.64
N ILE A 407 1.45 -16.49 -11.76
CA ILE A 407 2.90 -16.23 -11.74
C ILE A 407 3.66 -17.51 -11.43
N LEU A 408 3.22 -18.26 -10.43
CA LEU A 408 3.86 -19.49 -9.98
C LEU A 408 3.78 -20.60 -11.03
N ASP A 409 2.63 -20.76 -11.69
CA ASP A 409 2.44 -21.73 -12.79
C ASP A 409 3.31 -21.37 -14.00
N ALA A 410 3.40 -20.07 -14.33
CA ALA A 410 4.26 -19.60 -15.40
C ALA A 410 5.74 -19.94 -15.12
N LEU A 411 6.23 -19.70 -13.91
CA LEU A 411 7.60 -20.02 -13.48
C LEU A 411 7.86 -21.53 -13.49
N MET A 412 6.93 -22.33 -12.93
CA MET A 412 7.06 -23.77 -12.87
C MET A 412 7.11 -24.38 -14.28
N GLN A 413 6.27 -23.93 -15.20
CA GLN A 413 6.27 -24.42 -16.59
C GLN A 413 7.51 -23.94 -17.37
N TYR A 414 7.93 -22.69 -17.20
CA TYR A 414 9.08 -22.15 -17.92
C TYR A 414 10.37 -22.90 -17.57
N TYR A 415 10.57 -23.22 -16.29
CA TYR A 415 11.78 -23.88 -15.81
C TYR A 415 11.65 -25.40 -15.63
N ASP A 416 10.50 -25.99 -15.88
CA ASP A 416 10.20 -27.39 -15.50
C ASP A 416 10.56 -27.62 -14.02
N ALA A 417 10.09 -26.74 -13.15
CA ALA A 417 10.41 -26.74 -11.74
C ALA A 417 9.33 -27.44 -10.89
N GLN A 418 9.75 -28.09 -9.80
CA GLN A 418 8.84 -28.77 -8.87
C GLN A 418 8.16 -27.78 -7.90
N ILE A 419 8.85 -26.67 -7.63
CA ILE A 419 8.44 -25.64 -6.67
C ILE A 419 8.68 -24.28 -7.32
N ALA A 420 7.77 -23.34 -7.06
CA ALA A 420 8.02 -21.94 -7.40
C ALA A 420 7.82 -21.03 -6.18
N PHE A 421 8.59 -19.94 -6.15
CA PHE A 421 8.49 -18.88 -5.16
C PHE A 421 8.22 -17.53 -5.84
N SER A 422 7.29 -16.77 -5.27
CA SER A 422 7.06 -15.38 -5.63
C SER A 422 7.04 -14.54 -4.36
N PRO A 423 7.67 -13.36 -4.35
CA PRO A 423 7.64 -12.50 -3.16
C PRO A 423 6.24 -12.12 -2.75
N GLY A 424 6.02 -11.97 -1.45
CA GLY A 424 4.77 -11.52 -0.86
C GLY A 424 4.57 -10.02 -0.97
N PHE A 425 4.69 -9.45 -2.18
CA PHE A 425 4.39 -8.04 -2.42
C PHE A 425 2.90 -7.77 -2.30
N ARG A 426 2.56 -6.59 -1.77
CA ARG A 426 1.18 -6.16 -1.54
C ARG A 426 0.60 -5.34 -2.69
N PHE A 427 1.43 -4.84 -3.61
CA PHE A 427 0.93 -4.14 -4.80
C PHE A 427 0.32 -5.10 -5.82
N GLY A 428 -0.49 -4.58 -6.71
CA GLY A 428 -1.24 -5.31 -7.72
C GLY A 428 -2.72 -4.93 -7.67
N ILE A 429 -3.40 -5.13 -8.77
CA ILE A 429 -4.81 -4.78 -8.94
C ILE A 429 -5.71 -6.02 -8.88
N THR A 430 -7.02 -5.81 -9.00
CA THR A 430 -8.00 -6.91 -9.10
C THR A 430 -8.62 -6.94 -10.49
N LEU A 431 -8.73 -8.13 -11.09
CA LEU A 431 -9.45 -8.37 -12.33
C LEU A 431 -10.72 -9.17 -12.04
N LEU A 432 -11.85 -8.71 -12.57
CA LEU A 432 -13.13 -9.38 -12.39
C LEU A 432 -13.26 -10.60 -13.32
N PRO A 433 -14.07 -11.62 -12.96
CA PRO A 433 -14.39 -12.72 -13.84
C PRO A 433 -14.94 -12.25 -15.19
N GLY A 434 -14.49 -12.85 -16.28
CA GLY A 434 -14.87 -12.49 -17.64
C GLY A 434 -14.04 -11.36 -18.26
N GLN A 435 -13.09 -10.76 -17.52
CA GLN A 435 -12.22 -9.73 -18.08
C GLN A 435 -11.07 -10.32 -18.89
N GLU A 436 -10.65 -9.57 -19.91
CA GLU A 436 -9.38 -9.81 -20.60
C GLU A 436 -8.23 -9.45 -19.67
N ILE A 437 -7.18 -10.24 -19.71
CA ILE A 437 -5.90 -9.96 -19.06
C ILE A 437 -5.01 -9.31 -20.11
N THR A 438 -4.62 -8.07 -19.88
CA THR A 438 -3.75 -7.30 -20.77
C THR A 438 -2.29 -7.38 -20.32
N LEU A 439 -1.39 -6.92 -21.19
CA LEU A 439 0.02 -6.76 -20.82
C LEU A 439 0.17 -5.76 -19.65
N GLU A 440 -0.63 -4.69 -19.62
CA GLU A 440 -0.66 -3.76 -18.50
C GLU A 440 -0.98 -4.45 -17.17
N ASP A 441 -1.96 -5.37 -17.17
CA ASP A 441 -2.33 -6.11 -15.97
C ASP A 441 -1.17 -6.98 -15.45
N VAL A 442 -0.39 -7.58 -16.34
CA VAL A 442 0.81 -8.32 -15.95
C VAL A 442 1.84 -7.40 -15.31
N TYR A 443 2.09 -6.22 -15.88
CA TYR A 443 3.00 -5.24 -15.30
C TYR A 443 2.49 -4.74 -13.94
N ASN A 444 1.21 -4.48 -13.77
CA ASN A 444 0.62 -4.06 -12.49
C ASN A 444 0.86 -5.06 -11.35
N HIS A 445 1.25 -6.30 -11.67
CA HIS A 445 1.57 -7.33 -10.69
C HIS A 445 3.05 -7.67 -10.60
N THR A 446 3.87 -7.28 -11.58
CA THR A 446 5.26 -7.78 -11.72
C THR A 446 6.29 -6.70 -12.05
N SER A 447 5.91 -5.41 -12.18
CA SER A 447 6.82 -4.34 -12.54
C SER A 447 7.75 -3.96 -11.37
N LEU A 448 8.89 -4.61 -11.34
CA LEU A 448 10.00 -4.30 -10.43
C LEU A 448 11.24 -3.89 -11.25
N THR A 449 12.15 -3.17 -10.63
CA THR A 449 13.45 -2.81 -11.21
C THR A 449 14.47 -3.96 -11.16
N TYR A 450 14.15 -5.04 -10.46
CA TYR A 450 14.91 -6.29 -10.41
C TYR A 450 13.98 -7.50 -10.65
N PRO A 451 13.34 -7.59 -11.83
CA PRO A 451 12.26 -8.54 -12.11
C PRO A 451 12.77 -9.93 -12.50
N HIS A 452 14.07 -10.14 -12.57
CA HIS A 452 14.67 -11.34 -13.15
C HIS A 452 14.29 -12.60 -12.39
N THR A 453 14.02 -13.64 -13.17
CA THR A 453 13.71 -14.98 -12.68
C THR A 453 14.98 -15.79 -12.42
N TRP A 454 14.85 -16.85 -11.64
CA TRP A 454 15.93 -17.76 -11.32
C TRP A 454 15.43 -19.20 -11.19
N VAL A 455 16.34 -20.17 -11.38
CA VAL A 455 16.11 -21.58 -11.08
C VAL A 455 17.35 -22.16 -10.40
N ARG A 456 17.14 -22.99 -9.37
CA ARG A 456 18.22 -23.69 -8.66
C ARG A 456 17.70 -24.91 -7.92
N GLU A 457 18.60 -25.82 -7.58
CA GLU A 457 18.33 -26.90 -6.62
C GLU A 457 18.32 -26.34 -5.19
N MET A 458 17.35 -26.76 -4.41
CA MET A 458 17.21 -26.42 -2.98
C MET A 458 16.90 -27.67 -2.17
N THR A 459 17.56 -27.84 -1.03
CA THR A 459 17.20 -28.90 -0.09
C THR A 459 15.87 -28.58 0.61
N GLY A 460 15.17 -29.61 1.08
CA GLY A 460 13.95 -29.39 1.86
C GLY A 460 14.20 -28.56 3.13
N GLN A 461 15.38 -28.66 3.72
CA GLN A 461 15.77 -27.83 4.87
C GLN A 461 15.89 -26.36 4.49
N GLU A 462 16.50 -26.02 3.35
CA GLU A 462 16.59 -24.64 2.85
C GLU A 462 15.21 -24.06 2.53
N ILE A 463 14.33 -24.87 1.91
CA ILE A 463 12.94 -24.47 1.63
C ILE A 463 12.22 -24.10 2.93
N LYS A 464 12.27 -24.98 3.95
CA LYS A 464 11.66 -24.69 5.25
C LYS A 464 12.25 -23.43 5.88
N MET A 465 13.58 -23.25 5.82
CA MET A 465 14.27 -22.12 6.40
C MET A 465 13.83 -20.78 5.78
N VAL A 466 13.72 -20.72 4.45
CA VAL A 466 13.19 -19.52 3.75
C VAL A 466 11.76 -19.20 4.20
N MET A 467 10.89 -20.21 4.31
CA MET A 467 9.51 -20.01 4.72
C MET A 467 9.38 -19.54 6.19
N GLU A 468 10.23 -20.09 7.08
CA GLU A 468 10.26 -19.68 8.50
C GLU A 468 10.80 -18.26 8.68
N ASP A 469 11.81 -17.88 7.90
CA ASP A 469 12.40 -16.53 7.90
C ASP A 469 11.36 -15.49 7.47
N VAL A 470 10.66 -15.74 6.36
CA VAL A 470 9.57 -14.86 5.92
C VAL A 470 8.43 -14.83 6.94
N ALA A 471 8.08 -15.96 7.56
CA ALA A 471 7.05 -15.98 8.60
C ALA A 471 7.47 -15.16 9.84
N ASP A 472 8.77 -15.09 10.16
CA ASP A 472 9.25 -14.27 11.28
C ASP A 472 9.16 -12.77 10.95
N ASN A 473 9.39 -12.38 9.70
CA ASN A 473 9.21 -10.99 9.24
C ASN A 473 7.76 -10.49 9.41
N LEU A 474 6.77 -11.39 9.39
CA LEU A 474 5.36 -11.04 9.57
C LEU A 474 4.87 -11.21 11.02
N PHE A 475 5.30 -12.29 11.66
CA PHE A 475 4.70 -12.76 12.91
C PHE A 475 5.66 -12.72 14.12
N HIS A 476 6.74 -11.94 14.02
CA HIS A 476 7.58 -11.68 15.20
C HIS A 476 6.73 -10.96 16.27
N ARG A 477 6.82 -11.37 17.54
CA ARG A 477 6.00 -10.79 18.62
C ARG A 477 6.27 -9.31 18.84
N ASP A 478 7.53 -8.90 18.72
CA ASP A 478 7.91 -7.50 18.77
C ASP A 478 7.77 -6.88 17.37
N PRO A 479 6.86 -5.88 17.17
CA PRO A 479 6.67 -5.21 15.90
C PRO A 479 7.93 -4.58 15.31
N TYR A 480 8.90 -4.20 16.14
CA TYR A 480 10.16 -3.61 15.68
C TYR A 480 11.09 -4.60 14.96
N TYR A 481 10.76 -5.88 14.91
CA TYR A 481 11.46 -6.89 14.11
C TYR A 481 10.66 -7.37 12.89
N ARG A 482 9.53 -6.74 12.61
CA ARG A 482 8.71 -7.08 11.44
C ARG A 482 9.04 -6.20 10.27
N GLN A 483 9.55 -6.80 9.20
CA GLN A 483 9.76 -6.09 7.93
C GLN A 483 8.45 -5.88 7.16
N GLY A 484 7.39 -6.61 7.48
CA GLY A 484 6.13 -6.59 6.77
C GLY A 484 6.17 -7.39 5.46
N GLY A 485 5.36 -6.98 4.49
CA GLY A 485 5.05 -7.79 3.34
C GLY A 485 3.98 -8.83 3.67
N ASP A 486 3.76 -9.77 2.77
CA ASP A 486 2.94 -10.96 2.97
C ASP A 486 3.83 -12.22 2.96
N MET A 487 3.28 -13.39 3.28
CA MET A 487 4.03 -14.64 3.16
C MET A 487 4.54 -14.83 1.73
N VAL A 488 5.72 -15.43 1.59
CA VAL A 488 6.21 -15.87 0.29
C VAL A 488 5.14 -16.73 -0.37
N ARG A 489 4.81 -16.42 -1.61
CA ARG A 489 3.85 -17.19 -2.42
C ARG A 489 4.52 -18.46 -2.90
N VAL A 490 3.83 -19.57 -2.84
CA VAL A 490 4.41 -20.87 -3.12
C VAL A 490 3.59 -21.66 -4.16
N GLY A 491 4.27 -22.18 -5.18
CA GLY A 491 3.72 -23.11 -6.15
C GLY A 491 4.28 -24.51 -5.94
N GLY A 492 3.50 -25.56 -6.27
CA GLY A 492 3.94 -26.96 -6.18
C GLY A 492 4.00 -27.54 -4.77
N LEU A 493 3.76 -26.75 -3.73
CA LEU A 493 3.76 -27.20 -2.34
C LEU A 493 2.56 -26.70 -1.53
N THR A 494 2.29 -27.39 -0.42
CA THR A 494 1.31 -27.02 0.61
C THR A 494 1.96 -27.08 1.98
N TYR A 495 1.45 -26.33 2.97
CA TYR A 495 1.99 -26.33 4.33
C TYR A 495 0.97 -25.91 5.39
N THR A 496 1.30 -26.17 6.64
CA THR A 496 0.57 -25.66 7.81
C THR A 496 1.39 -24.57 8.49
N ILE A 497 0.75 -23.47 8.90
CA ILE A 497 1.37 -22.37 9.63
C ILE A 497 0.68 -22.11 10.96
N ALA A 498 1.49 -21.93 12.01
CA ALA A 498 1.08 -21.53 13.35
C ALA A 498 1.75 -20.17 13.70
N PRO A 499 1.15 -19.02 13.38
CA PRO A 499 1.77 -17.70 13.50
C PRO A 499 2.28 -17.35 14.91
N ASP A 500 1.59 -17.79 15.96
CA ASP A 500 1.94 -17.52 17.36
C ASP A 500 3.17 -18.31 17.87
N LYS A 501 3.66 -19.29 17.11
CA LYS A 501 4.85 -20.07 17.47
C LYS A 501 6.13 -19.28 17.27
N LYS A 502 7.24 -19.80 17.76
CA LYS A 502 8.58 -19.24 17.53
C LYS A 502 9.06 -19.55 16.12
N GLN A 503 9.99 -18.76 15.62
CA GLN A 503 10.73 -19.05 14.38
C GLN A 503 11.32 -20.47 14.42
N GLY A 504 11.19 -21.21 13.32
CA GLY A 504 11.56 -22.62 13.20
C GLY A 504 10.45 -23.61 13.57
N GLU A 505 9.42 -23.16 14.29
CA GLU A 505 8.27 -23.97 14.72
C GLU A 505 6.94 -23.55 14.05
N ARG A 506 6.95 -22.45 13.26
CA ARG A 506 5.74 -21.91 12.63
C ARG A 506 5.28 -22.76 11.45
N ILE A 507 6.22 -23.26 10.65
CA ILE A 507 5.92 -23.94 9.38
C ILE A 507 6.08 -25.44 9.56
N THR A 508 4.99 -26.19 9.38
CA THR A 508 4.92 -27.65 9.55
C THR A 508 4.14 -28.31 8.40
N ASP A 509 4.19 -29.63 8.33
CA ASP A 509 3.50 -30.45 7.32
C ASP A 509 3.67 -29.93 5.89
N ILE A 510 4.91 -29.59 5.53
CA ILE A 510 5.21 -29.16 4.16
C ILE A 510 5.15 -30.39 3.25
N ARG A 511 4.39 -30.26 2.14
CA ARG A 511 4.26 -31.33 1.13
C ARG A 511 4.54 -30.79 -0.25
N VAL A 512 5.32 -31.54 -1.02
CA VAL A 512 5.62 -31.25 -2.44
C VAL A 512 4.99 -32.36 -3.28
N GLY A 513 4.10 -31.98 -4.22
CA GLY A 513 3.35 -32.96 -4.99
C GLY A 513 2.57 -33.97 -4.13
N GLY A 514 2.07 -33.52 -2.97
CA GLY A 514 1.34 -34.33 -1.98
C GLY A 514 2.20 -35.22 -1.07
N LYS A 515 3.52 -35.31 -1.30
CA LYS A 515 4.45 -36.09 -0.47
C LYS A 515 5.13 -35.20 0.57
N PRO A 516 5.40 -35.71 1.78
CA PRO A 516 6.14 -34.95 2.80
C PRO A 516 7.48 -34.44 2.27
N LEU A 517 7.85 -33.21 2.65
CA LEU A 517 9.14 -32.62 2.33
C LEU A 517 10.26 -33.38 3.07
N GLU A 518 11.26 -33.84 2.32
CA GLU A 518 12.43 -34.55 2.86
C GLU A 518 13.59 -33.56 3.02
N ALA A 519 14.10 -33.39 4.24
CA ALA A 519 15.05 -32.33 4.60
C ALA A 519 16.32 -32.28 3.72
N HIS A 520 16.87 -33.43 3.34
CA HIS A 520 18.13 -33.54 2.58
C HIS A 520 17.94 -33.76 1.08
N LYS A 521 16.71 -33.93 0.63
CA LYS A 521 16.40 -34.12 -0.79
C LYS A 521 16.48 -32.78 -1.52
N GLN A 522 17.03 -32.83 -2.72
CA GLN A 522 17.06 -31.69 -3.64
C GLN A 522 15.73 -31.58 -4.40
N TYR A 523 15.26 -30.35 -4.53
CA TYR A 523 14.07 -29.99 -5.27
C TYR A 523 14.42 -28.85 -6.23
N LYS A 524 14.07 -28.99 -7.48
CA LYS A 524 14.24 -27.94 -8.48
C LYS A 524 13.23 -26.83 -8.20
N ALA A 525 13.72 -25.70 -7.76
CA ALA A 525 12.93 -24.52 -7.38
C ALA A 525 13.19 -23.37 -8.33
N ALA A 526 12.13 -22.64 -8.70
CA ALA A 526 12.19 -21.41 -9.46
C ALA A 526 11.65 -20.23 -8.66
N GLY A 527 12.00 -19.01 -9.06
CA GLY A 527 11.46 -17.79 -8.44
C GLY A 527 11.84 -16.55 -9.23
N TRP A 528 11.52 -15.37 -8.69
CA TRP A 528 11.82 -14.09 -9.28
C TRP A 528 12.06 -13.01 -8.23
N ALA A 529 12.48 -11.81 -8.66
CA ALA A 529 12.72 -10.65 -7.79
C ALA A 529 13.74 -10.93 -6.67
N SER A 530 14.84 -11.57 -7.03
CA SER A 530 15.94 -11.81 -6.10
C SER A 530 16.69 -10.51 -5.80
N ILE A 531 16.97 -10.26 -4.49
CA ILE A 531 17.88 -9.16 -4.08
C ILE A 531 19.33 -9.41 -4.52
N ARG A 532 19.70 -10.68 -4.79
CA ARG A 532 20.97 -11.06 -5.43
C ARG A 532 20.81 -10.97 -6.94
N GLU A 533 21.90 -10.70 -7.64
CA GLU A 533 21.89 -10.72 -9.11
C GLU A 533 21.61 -12.12 -9.63
N VAL A 534 20.70 -12.19 -10.58
CA VAL A 534 20.29 -13.38 -11.32
C VAL A 534 20.03 -12.97 -12.77
N ASP A 535 20.18 -13.90 -13.71
CA ASP A 535 20.25 -13.67 -15.15
C ASP A 535 19.09 -14.27 -15.96
N GLY A 536 18.06 -14.79 -15.29
CA GLY A 536 16.86 -15.28 -15.97
C GLY A 536 16.06 -14.14 -16.63
N PRO A 537 15.11 -14.44 -17.52
CA PRO A 537 14.25 -13.43 -18.11
C PRO A 537 13.42 -12.72 -17.06
N PRO A 538 12.94 -11.47 -17.33
CA PRO A 538 12.02 -10.78 -16.44
C PRO A 538 10.72 -11.56 -16.21
N ALA A 539 10.19 -11.51 -15.00
CA ALA A 539 8.96 -12.25 -14.63
C ALA A 539 7.76 -11.82 -15.48
N PHE A 540 7.65 -10.53 -15.81
CA PHE A 540 6.55 -10.05 -16.68
C PHE A 540 6.59 -10.69 -18.08
N ASP A 541 7.76 -10.98 -18.65
CA ASP A 541 7.87 -11.67 -19.94
C ASP A 541 7.45 -13.14 -19.81
N VAL A 542 7.92 -13.83 -18.76
CA VAL A 542 7.57 -15.23 -18.51
C VAL A 542 6.06 -15.39 -18.29
N VAL A 543 5.45 -14.49 -17.53
CA VAL A 543 4.00 -14.52 -17.29
C VAL A 543 3.20 -14.16 -18.54
N ALA A 544 3.63 -13.15 -19.30
CA ALA A 544 2.96 -12.77 -20.55
C ALA A 544 3.00 -13.91 -21.57
N ASP A 545 4.15 -14.57 -21.75
CA ASP A 545 4.30 -15.71 -22.65
C ASP A 545 3.47 -16.93 -22.20
N TYR A 546 3.38 -17.16 -20.91
CA TYR A 546 2.48 -18.17 -20.36
C TYR A 546 1.03 -17.87 -20.72
N LEU A 547 0.56 -16.64 -20.48
CA LEU A 547 -0.82 -16.22 -20.79
C LEU A 547 -1.14 -16.28 -22.28
N ARG A 548 -0.20 -15.85 -23.15
CA ARG A 548 -0.35 -15.98 -24.63
C ARG A 548 -0.58 -17.41 -25.08
N ARG A 549 0.00 -18.40 -24.37
CA ARG A 549 -0.16 -19.82 -24.69
C ARG A 549 -1.48 -20.40 -24.19
N VAL A 550 -1.84 -20.10 -22.93
CA VAL A 550 -3.04 -20.69 -22.31
C VAL A 550 -4.34 -20.04 -22.76
N LYS A 551 -4.31 -18.76 -23.16
CA LYS A 551 -5.43 -17.98 -23.70
C LYS A 551 -6.65 -17.81 -22.77
N LYS A 552 -6.90 -18.76 -21.89
CA LYS A 552 -8.01 -18.77 -20.96
C LYS A 552 -7.53 -19.33 -19.62
N VAL A 553 -7.78 -18.60 -18.56
CA VAL A 553 -7.35 -18.96 -17.22
C VAL A 553 -8.55 -19.22 -16.32
N GLN A 554 -8.48 -20.35 -15.63
CA GLN A 554 -9.33 -20.68 -14.49
C GLN A 554 -8.42 -21.15 -13.36
N VAL A 555 -8.38 -20.37 -12.28
CA VAL A 555 -7.47 -20.63 -11.17
C VAL A 555 -8.13 -21.46 -10.12
N ASP A 556 -7.41 -22.47 -9.62
CA ASP A 556 -7.82 -23.24 -8.44
C ASP A 556 -7.62 -22.37 -7.19
N THR A 557 -8.71 -22.00 -6.56
CA THR A 557 -8.74 -21.13 -5.37
C THR A 557 -8.58 -21.89 -4.05
N ARG A 558 -8.33 -23.20 -4.09
CA ARG A 558 -8.10 -23.97 -2.84
C ARG A 558 -6.83 -23.49 -2.17
N SER A 559 -6.95 -23.14 -0.89
CA SER A 559 -5.80 -22.66 -0.12
C SER A 559 -4.70 -23.73 -0.05
N ARG A 560 -3.47 -23.32 -0.38
CA ARG A 560 -2.26 -24.13 -0.19
C ARG A 560 -1.79 -24.12 1.25
N VAL A 561 -2.38 -23.28 2.08
CA VAL A 561 -1.95 -23.01 3.45
C VAL A 561 -3.07 -23.30 4.42
N ARG A 562 -2.75 -24.08 5.46
CA ARG A 562 -3.62 -24.30 6.62
C ARG A 562 -3.09 -23.48 7.80
N VAL A 563 -3.91 -22.59 8.32
CA VAL A 563 -3.60 -21.82 9.54
C VAL A 563 -4.14 -22.57 10.77
N VAL A 564 -3.34 -22.66 11.84
CA VAL A 564 -3.68 -23.37 13.09
C VAL A 564 -3.33 -22.55 14.33
#